data_2a7cc6d7d210b3382a079fcee11465b3
#
_entry.id   2a7cc6d7d210b3382a079fcee11465b3
#
_cell.length_a   1.000
_cell.length_b   1.000
_cell.length_c   1.000
_cell.angle_alpha   90.00
_cell.angle_beta   90.00
_cell.angle_gamma   90.00
#
_symmetry.space_group_name_H-M   'P 1'
#
loop_
_entity.id
_entity.type
_entity.pdbx_description
1 polymer ?
#
loop_
_entity_poly.entity_id
_entity_poly.type
_entity_poly.pdbx_seq_one_letter_code
_entity_poly.pdbx_strand_id
1 'polypeptide(L)'
;MILPHVARILLWLGGWTAVGGKPTVRKAVLIAAPHTSNWDGFWAIVYKVYMGLEIRWFVKDSMFWFPLNALLRINGAIPLDRKRAGSSVTQAIEAFDEFDDFYMGLAPEGTRSHTEFWKSGFYRIAEGANVPVVLGFLDYGNKRLGLGPTITLTGDRDQDMAIIESFYSSISGHHAEKMGPIKLSR
;
A
#
# COMPACT_ATOMS: atom_id res chain seq x y z
N MET A 1 8.13 -23.64 -2.43
CA MET A 1 7.38 -23.19 -1.22
C MET A 1 8.26 -22.79 -0.03
N ILE A 2 9.52 -22.42 -0.24
CA ILE A 2 10.47 -22.03 0.85
C ILE A 2 10.23 -20.58 1.32
N LEU A 3 9.93 -19.66 0.40
CA LEU A 3 9.80 -18.22 0.69
C LEU A 3 8.77 -17.85 1.77
N PRO A 4 7.55 -18.43 1.83
CA PRO A 4 6.60 -18.13 2.92
C PRO A 4 7.09 -18.58 4.28
N HIS A 5 7.86 -19.67 4.37
CA HIS A 5 8.46 -20.13 5.65
C HIS A 5 9.56 -19.17 6.10
N VAL A 6 10.40 -18.67 5.18
CA VAL A 6 11.41 -17.65 5.49
C VAL A 6 10.73 -16.37 5.97
N ALA A 7 9.68 -15.91 5.29
CA ALA A 7 8.91 -14.74 5.70
C ALA A 7 8.31 -14.91 7.11
N ARG A 8 7.77 -16.10 7.42
CA ARG A 8 7.26 -16.42 8.76
C ARG A 8 8.35 -16.33 9.84
N ILE A 9 9.55 -16.85 9.55
CA ILE A 9 10.70 -16.76 10.47
C ILE A 9 11.11 -15.31 10.69
N LEU A 10 11.18 -14.50 9.62
CA LEU A 10 11.51 -13.07 9.71
C LEU A 10 10.50 -12.30 10.56
N LEU A 11 9.20 -12.54 10.36
CA LEU A 11 8.14 -11.95 11.20
C LEU A 11 8.33 -12.31 12.67
N TRP A 12 8.57 -13.58 12.95
CA TRP A 12 8.80 -14.07 14.32
C TRP A 12 10.05 -13.43 14.96
N LEU A 13 11.18 -13.39 14.24
CA LEU A 13 12.43 -12.75 14.71
C LEU A 13 12.23 -11.25 14.95
N GLY A 14 11.43 -10.57 14.14
CA GLY A 14 11.08 -9.17 14.30
C GLY A 14 10.05 -8.89 15.39
N GLY A 15 9.49 -9.94 16.01
CA GLY A 15 8.42 -9.85 17.00
C GLY A 15 7.07 -9.44 16.40
N TRP A 16 6.87 -9.61 15.09
CA TRP A 16 5.66 -9.20 14.40
C TRP A 16 4.57 -10.27 14.42
N THR A 17 3.34 -9.83 14.69
CA THR A 17 2.14 -10.62 14.52
C THR A 17 1.44 -10.22 13.22
N ALA A 18 1.37 -11.16 12.27
CA ALA A 18 0.60 -10.96 11.04
C ALA A 18 -0.89 -11.10 11.32
N VAL A 19 -1.68 -10.13 10.86
CA VAL A 19 -3.14 -10.07 11.08
C VAL A 19 -3.88 -9.92 9.77
N GLY A 20 -5.15 -10.30 9.77
CA GLY A 20 -6.00 -10.28 8.59
C GLY A 20 -5.77 -11.46 7.67
N GLY A 21 -6.72 -11.67 6.76
CA GLY A 21 -6.68 -12.68 5.70
C GLY A 21 -6.41 -12.07 4.33
N LYS A 22 -6.38 -12.91 3.31
CA LYS A 22 -6.40 -12.42 1.93
C LYS A 22 -7.71 -11.68 1.67
N PRO A 23 -7.68 -10.55 0.94
CA PRO A 23 -8.92 -9.91 0.52
C PRO A 23 -9.78 -10.88 -0.30
N THR A 24 -11.09 -10.80 -0.14
CA THR A 24 -12.06 -11.61 -0.90
C THR A 24 -12.31 -11.06 -2.30
N VAL A 25 -11.86 -9.84 -2.56
CA VAL A 25 -11.97 -9.16 -3.86
C VAL A 25 -10.76 -9.46 -4.73
N ARG A 26 -10.95 -9.52 -6.04
CA ARG A 26 -9.87 -9.79 -7.00
C ARG A 26 -9.02 -8.57 -7.32
N LYS A 27 -9.61 -7.37 -7.24
CA LYS A 27 -8.96 -6.09 -7.54
C LYS A 27 -9.20 -5.11 -6.41
N ALA A 28 -8.17 -4.38 -5.99
CA ALA A 28 -8.30 -3.33 -4.99
C ALA A 28 -7.10 -2.36 -5.02
N VAL A 29 -7.34 -1.14 -4.59
CA VAL A 29 -6.26 -0.25 -4.14
C VAL A 29 -5.93 -0.61 -2.68
N LEU A 30 -4.67 -0.92 -2.40
CA LEU A 30 -4.19 -1.28 -1.08
C LEU A 30 -3.40 -0.10 -0.50
N ILE A 31 -3.94 0.52 0.54
CA ILE A 31 -3.22 1.56 1.29
C ILE A 31 -2.20 0.87 2.20
N ALA A 32 -0.98 1.37 2.23
CA ALA A 32 0.07 0.97 3.17
C ALA A 32 0.41 2.18 4.05
N ALA A 33 -0.17 2.23 5.23
CA ALA A 33 0.02 3.33 6.20
C ALA A 33 0.14 2.79 7.64
N PRO A 34 0.75 3.57 8.55
CA PRO A 34 1.55 4.76 8.28
C PRO A 34 2.88 4.43 7.61
N HIS A 35 3.41 5.37 6.79
CA HIS A 35 4.69 5.20 6.07
C HIS A 35 5.71 6.23 6.53
N THR A 36 6.46 5.87 7.58
CA THR A 36 7.38 6.77 8.29
C THR A 36 8.84 6.33 8.25
N SER A 37 9.12 5.13 7.69
CA SER A 37 10.45 4.52 7.66
C SER A 37 10.67 3.69 6.39
N ASN A 38 11.95 3.45 6.05
CA ASN A 38 12.33 2.46 5.04
C ASN A 38 11.98 1.02 5.46
N TRP A 39 11.94 0.76 6.77
CA TRP A 39 11.57 -0.54 7.31
C TRP A 39 10.13 -0.94 6.99
N ASP A 40 9.25 0.04 6.74
CA ASP A 40 7.86 -0.22 6.38
C ASP A 40 7.78 -1.01 5.06
N GLY A 41 8.59 -0.59 4.06
CA GLY A 41 8.68 -1.31 2.78
C GLY A 41 9.23 -2.73 2.93
N PHE A 42 10.25 -2.92 3.78
CA PHE A 42 10.78 -4.25 4.07
C PHE A 42 9.72 -5.16 4.69
N TRP A 43 9.04 -4.72 5.74
CA TRP A 43 8.01 -5.52 6.41
C TRP A 43 6.78 -5.75 5.53
N ALA A 44 6.41 -4.77 4.70
CA ALA A 44 5.34 -4.96 3.72
C ALA A 44 5.67 -6.05 2.69
N ILE A 45 6.93 -6.14 2.21
CA ILE A 45 7.38 -7.21 1.32
C ILE A 45 7.38 -8.55 2.06
N VAL A 46 7.86 -8.61 3.30
CA VAL A 46 7.84 -9.84 4.11
C VAL A 46 6.39 -10.32 4.31
N TYR A 47 5.47 -9.42 4.64
CA TYR A 47 4.06 -9.76 4.79
C TYR A 47 3.42 -10.23 3.47
N LYS A 48 3.70 -9.53 2.36
CA LYS A 48 3.25 -9.93 1.02
C LYS A 48 3.66 -11.37 0.69
N VAL A 49 4.94 -11.72 0.94
CA VAL A 49 5.47 -13.06 0.70
C VAL A 49 4.84 -14.08 1.65
N TYR A 50 4.70 -13.73 2.93
CA TYR A 50 4.05 -14.58 3.93
C TYR A 50 2.61 -14.95 3.55
N MET A 51 1.84 -13.97 3.09
CA MET A 51 0.44 -14.15 2.69
C MET A 51 0.27 -14.71 1.27
N GLY A 52 1.34 -14.73 0.46
CA GLY A 52 1.25 -15.11 -0.94
C GLY A 52 0.33 -14.16 -1.73
N LEU A 53 0.47 -12.84 -1.51
CA LEU A 53 -0.29 -11.81 -2.20
C LEU A 53 0.50 -11.27 -3.40
N GLU A 54 -0.17 -11.02 -4.51
CA GLU A 54 0.41 -10.36 -5.67
C GLU A 54 0.15 -8.86 -5.65
N ILE A 55 0.73 -8.18 -4.65
CA ILE A 55 0.68 -6.72 -4.57
C ILE A 55 1.69 -6.13 -5.53
N ARG A 56 1.28 -5.15 -6.33
CA ARG A 56 2.11 -4.39 -7.26
C ARG A 56 2.12 -2.91 -6.86
N TRP A 57 3.19 -2.20 -7.20
CA TRP A 57 3.31 -0.77 -6.93
C TRP A 57 4.12 -0.07 -8.01
N PHE A 58 3.86 1.21 -8.20
CA PHE A 58 4.60 2.01 -9.15
C PHE A 58 5.95 2.45 -8.61
N VAL A 59 6.97 2.28 -9.44
CA VAL A 59 8.32 2.78 -9.22
C VAL A 59 8.73 3.63 -10.43
N LYS A 60 9.44 4.72 -10.18
CA LYS A 60 9.96 5.57 -11.25
C LYS A 60 10.71 4.72 -12.29
N ASP A 61 10.40 4.91 -13.56
CA ASP A 61 11.00 4.20 -14.70
C ASP A 61 12.54 4.20 -14.69
N SER A 62 13.14 5.34 -14.31
CA SER A 62 14.60 5.49 -14.21
C SER A 62 15.28 4.58 -13.17
N MET A 63 14.52 3.89 -12.32
CA MET A 63 15.05 2.90 -11.37
C MET A 63 15.17 1.49 -11.97
N PHE A 64 14.62 1.26 -13.17
CA PHE A 64 14.63 -0.04 -13.83
C PHE A 64 15.92 -0.27 -14.65
N TRP A 65 17.07 -0.11 -14.03
CA TRP A 65 18.39 -0.42 -14.61
C TRP A 65 18.95 -1.75 -14.09
N PHE A 66 19.82 -2.39 -14.84
CA PHE A 66 20.43 -3.66 -14.44
C PHE A 66 21.45 -3.45 -13.28
N PRO A 67 21.44 -4.30 -12.22
CA PRO A 67 20.59 -5.48 -12.01
C PRO A 67 19.28 -5.19 -11.25
N LEU A 68 19.01 -3.94 -10.84
CA LEU A 68 17.89 -3.57 -9.99
C LEU A 68 16.52 -3.85 -10.62
N ASN A 69 16.42 -3.77 -11.96
CA ASN A 69 15.17 -4.03 -12.67
C ASN A 69 14.60 -5.43 -12.40
N ALA A 70 15.46 -6.46 -12.35
CA ALA A 70 15.04 -7.82 -12.07
C ALA A 70 14.44 -7.94 -10.66
N LEU A 71 15.12 -7.38 -9.66
CA LEU A 71 14.65 -7.36 -8.28
C LEU A 71 13.32 -6.61 -8.12
N LEU A 72 13.20 -5.45 -8.77
CA LEU A 72 11.98 -4.65 -8.74
C LEU A 72 10.80 -5.43 -9.34
N ARG A 73 10.97 -6.01 -10.53
CA ARG A 73 9.91 -6.77 -11.22
C ARG A 73 9.48 -8.01 -10.44
N ILE A 74 10.41 -8.79 -9.89
CA ILE A 74 10.11 -9.97 -9.07
C ILE A 74 9.28 -9.58 -7.86
N ASN A 75 9.54 -8.39 -7.29
CA ASN A 75 8.77 -7.89 -6.17
C ASN A 75 7.42 -7.25 -6.55
N GLY A 76 7.11 -7.11 -7.84
CA GLY A 76 5.83 -6.58 -8.34
C GLY A 76 5.87 -5.10 -8.67
N ALA A 77 7.05 -4.48 -8.79
CA ALA A 77 7.16 -3.10 -9.21
C ALA A 77 6.79 -2.95 -10.70
N ILE A 78 5.98 -1.93 -10.99
CA ILE A 78 5.58 -1.51 -12.34
C ILE A 78 6.27 -0.19 -12.64
N PRO A 79 6.96 -0.04 -13.79
CA PRO A 79 7.57 1.23 -14.17
C PRO A 79 6.49 2.31 -14.39
N LEU A 80 6.66 3.46 -13.72
CA LEU A 80 5.83 4.63 -13.93
C LEU A 80 6.54 5.58 -14.90
N ASP A 81 6.01 5.69 -16.09
CA ASP A 81 6.48 6.67 -17.07
C ASP A 81 5.90 8.05 -16.76
N ARG A 82 6.75 8.93 -16.21
CA ARG A 82 6.38 10.32 -15.90
C ARG A 82 6.35 11.24 -17.12
N LYS A 83 6.84 10.77 -18.26
CA LYS A 83 6.85 11.54 -19.52
C LYS A 83 5.65 11.21 -20.40
N ARG A 84 4.97 10.10 -20.14
CA ARG A 84 3.76 9.70 -20.85
C ARG A 84 2.66 10.73 -20.64
N ALA A 85 1.94 11.06 -21.70
CA ALA A 85 0.74 11.88 -21.61
C ALA A 85 -0.28 11.17 -20.68
N GLY A 86 -0.85 11.94 -19.77
CA GLY A 86 -1.72 11.43 -18.71
C GLY A 86 -1.03 11.44 -17.34
N SER A 87 -1.83 11.47 -16.29
CA SER A 87 -1.34 11.49 -14.92
C SER A 87 -0.94 10.09 -14.47
N SER A 88 -0.16 9.99 -13.38
CA SER A 88 0.11 8.71 -12.72
C SER A 88 -1.17 7.98 -12.28
N VAL A 89 -2.24 8.72 -12.01
CA VAL A 89 -3.57 8.18 -11.70
C VAL A 89 -4.16 7.49 -12.92
N THR A 90 -4.07 8.09 -14.11
CA THR A 90 -4.57 7.48 -15.36
C THR A 90 -3.85 6.17 -15.66
N GLN A 91 -2.51 6.16 -15.58
CA GLN A 91 -1.73 4.93 -15.78
C GLN A 91 -2.08 3.85 -14.74
N ALA A 92 -2.38 4.26 -13.50
CA ALA A 92 -2.80 3.35 -12.46
C ALA A 92 -4.18 2.74 -12.74
N ILE A 93 -5.14 3.52 -13.21
CA ILE A 93 -6.47 3.03 -13.60
C ILE A 93 -6.35 2.04 -14.75
N GLU A 94 -5.60 2.39 -15.81
CA GLU A 94 -5.35 1.51 -16.96
C GLU A 94 -4.75 0.15 -16.54
N ALA A 95 -3.85 0.14 -15.54
CA ALA A 95 -3.25 -1.10 -15.05
C ALA A 95 -4.29 -2.08 -14.44
N PHE A 96 -5.42 -1.58 -13.93
CA PHE A 96 -6.50 -2.45 -13.46
C PHE A 96 -7.20 -3.23 -14.59
N ASP A 97 -7.11 -2.76 -15.83
CA ASP A 97 -7.70 -3.45 -16.98
C ASP A 97 -6.78 -4.56 -17.53
N GLU A 98 -5.47 -4.47 -17.24
CA GLU A 98 -4.47 -5.41 -17.75
C GLU A 98 -4.44 -6.76 -17.01
N PHE A 99 -4.93 -6.82 -15.77
CA PHE A 99 -4.82 -8.00 -14.90
C PHE A 99 -6.18 -8.44 -14.39
N ASP A 100 -6.39 -9.75 -14.31
CA ASP A 100 -7.60 -10.33 -13.70
C ASP A 100 -7.63 -10.19 -12.18
N ASP A 101 -6.48 -10.39 -11.52
CA ASP A 101 -6.26 -10.19 -10.10
C ASP A 101 -5.19 -9.11 -9.91
N PHE A 102 -5.54 -8.02 -9.23
CA PHE A 102 -4.63 -6.89 -9.11
C PHE A 102 -4.82 -6.10 -7.81
N TYR A 103 -3.79 -6.11 -6.97
CA TYR A 103 -3.72 -5.25 -5.79
C TYR A 103 -2.66 -4.18 -6.01
N MET A 104 -3.09 -2.93 -6.12
CA MET A 104 -2.18 -1.80 -6.24
C MET A 104 -1.84 -1.24 -4.87
N GLY A 105 -0.63 -1.52 -4.40
CA GLY A 105 -0.11 -0.98 -3.13
C GLY A 105 0.43 0.43 -3.29
N LEU A 106 0.06 1.31 -2.38
CA LEU A 106 0.62 2.66 -2.30
C LEU A 106 0.54 3.24 -0.88
N ALA A 107 1.47 4.15 -0.56
CA ALA A 107 1.43 4.95 0.67
C ALA A 107 0.77 6.30 0.36
N PRO A 108 -0.38 6.62 0.98
CA PRO A 108 -1.13 7.83 0.65
C PRO A 108 -0.42 9.11 1.09
N GLU A 109 0.46 9.05 2.08
CA GLU A 109 1.32 10.16 2.50
C GLU A 109 2.24 10.61 1.35
N GLY A 110 2.68 9.68 0.51
CA GLY A 110 3.61 9.91 -0.60
C GLY A 110 4.99 10.38 -0.17
N THR A 111 5.31 10.28 1.12
CA THR A 111 6.59 10.61 1.75
C THR A 111 6.75 9.81 3.05
N ARG A 112 7.96 9.78 3.61
CA ARG A 112 8.25 9.23 4.95
C ARG A 112 8.48 10.32 6.00
N SER A 113 8.36 11.56 5.58
CA SER A 113 8.40 12.73 6.45
C SER A 113 6.97 13.14 6.82
N HIS A 114 6.83 13.93 7.88
CA HIS A 114 5.54 14.51 8.25
C HIS A 114 4.88 15.21 7.06
N THR A 115 3.60 15.01 6.90
CA THR A 115 2.75 15.69 5.90
C THR A 115 1.42 16.09 6.51
N GLU A 116 0.93 17.26 6.15
CA GLU A 116 -0.35 17.79 6.63
C GLU A 116 -1.57 17.15 5.95
N PHE A 117 -1.35 16.43 4.83
CA PHE A 117 -2.42 15.84 4.04
C PHE A 117 -1.97 14.55 3.36
N TRP A 118 -2.89 13.61 3.25
CA TRP A 118 -2.76 12.49 2.34
C TRP A 118 -3.03 12.93 0.90
N LYS A 119 -2.29 12.37 -0.04
CA LYS A 119 -2.52 12.58 -1.47
C LYS A 119 -3.78 11.85 -1.91
N SER A 120 -4.64 12.52 -2.65
CA SER A 120 -5.91 11.97 -3.14
C SER A 120 -5.74 10.89 -4.23
N GLY A 121 -4.50 10.55 -4.60
CA GLY A 121 -4.22 9.60 -5.69
C GLY A 121 -4.88 8.24 -5.49
N PHE A 122 -4.80 7.66 -4.30
CA PHE A 122 -5.43 6.36 -4.01
C PHE A 122 -6.94 6.38 -4.21
N TYR A 123 -7.58 7.46 -3.74
CA TYR A 123 -9.02 7.64 -3.83
C TYR A 123 -9.48 7.74 -5.29
N ARG A 124 -8.80 8.62 -6.06
CA ARG A 124 -9.07 8.81 -7.50
C ARG A 124 -8.82 7.55 -8.32
N ILE A 125 -7.82 6.76 -7.96
CA ILE A 125 -7.54 5.47 -8.63
C ILE A 125 -8.65 4.48 -8.31
N ALA A 126 -9.03 4.32 -7.05
CA ALA A 126 -10.08 3.39 -6.64
C ALA A 126 -11.43 3.75 -7.26
N GLU A 127 -11.80 5.03 -7.25
CA GLU A 127 -13.02 5.56 -7.88
C GLU A 127 -12.99 5.34 -9.40
N GLY A 128 -11.90 5.73 -10.08
CA GLY A 128 -11.78 5.63 -11.54
C GLY A 128 -11.70 4.19 -12.07
N ALA A 129 -11.11 3.27 -11.31
CA ALA A 129 -11.05 1.85 -11.63
C ALA A 129 -12.27 1.06 -11.11
N ASN A 130 -13.19 1.72 -10.38
CA ASN A 130 -14.36 1.11 -9.73
C ASN A 130 -13.97 -0.12 -8.87
N VAL A 131 -12.98 0.04 -8.03
CA VAL A 131 -12.47 -1.02 -7.13
C VAL A 131 -12.47 -0.54 -5.68
N PRO A 132 -12.61 -1.45 -4.71
CA PRO A 132 -12.56 -1.09 -3.30
C PRO A 132 -11.13 -0.73 -2.85
N VAL A 133 -11.06 -0.14 -1.66
CA VAL A 133 -9.83 0.18 -0.94
C VAL A 133 -9.64 -0.82 0.20
N VAL A 134 -8.47 -1.45 0.28
CA VAL A 134 -8.06 -2.31 1.40
C VAL A 134 -7.10 -1.55 2.29
N LEU A 135 -7.35 -1.51 3.59
CA LEU A 135 -6.54 -0.79 4.56
C LEU A 135 -5.41 -1.68 5.08
N GLY A 136 -4.24 -1.61 4.45
CA GLY A 136 -3.04 -2.27 4.94
C GLY A 136 -2.31 -1.43 5.99
N PHE A 137 -1.75 -2.07 7.01
CA PHE A 137 -1.14 -1.35 8.12
C PHE A 137 0.11 -2.02 8.68
N LEU A 138 0.98 -1.16 9.28
CA LEU A 138 2.13 -1.56 10.09
C LEU A 138 2.06 -0.81 11.42
N ASP A 139 1.67 -1.52 12.48
CA ASP A 139 1.56 -0.98 13.83
C ASP A 139 2.80 -1.35 14.64
N TYR A 140 3.75 -0.43 14.71
CA TYR A 140 4.99 -0.63 15.46
C TYR A 140 4.79 -0.61 16.98
N GLY A 141 3.76 0.09 17.44
CA GLY A 141 3.41 0.15 18.86
C GLY A 141 3.02 -1.22 19.41
N ASN A 142 2.19 -1.95 18.68
CA ASN A 142 1.70 -3.27 19.06
C ASN A 142 2.38 -4.41 18.30
N LYS A 143 3.39 -4.14 17.48
CA LYS A 143 4.08 -5.14 16.63
C LYS A 143 3.12 -5.98 15.79
N ARG A 144 2.15 -5.33 15.17
CA ARG A 144 1.15 -5.96 14.31
C ARG A 144 1.21 -5.37 12.91
N LEU A 145 1.13 -6.22 11.90
CA LEU A 145 1.04 -5.77 10.52
C LEU A 145 0.02 -6.63 9.78
N GLY A 146 -0.60 -6.04 8.76
CA GLY A 146 -1.61 -6.82 8.04
C GLY A 146 -2.55 -6.02 7.18
N LEU A 147 -3.65 -6.70 6.84
CA LEU A 147 -4.77 -6.12 6.12
C LEU A 147 -5.96 -5.97 7.06
N GLY A 148 -6.49 -4.78 7.13
CA GLY A 148 -7.73 -4.42 7.81
C GLY A 148 -8.95 -4.55 6.88
N PRO A 149 -9.99 -3.75 7.09
CA PRO A 149 -11.22 -3.82 6.30
C PRO A 149 -11.00 -3.46 4.83
N THR A 150 -11.89 -4.01 4.00
CA THR A 150 -12.08 -3.61 2.62
C THR A 150 -13.25 -2.62 2.57
N ILE A 151 -13.02 -1.44 2.01
CA ILE A 151 -13.98 -0.34 1.96
C ILE A 151 -14.38 -0.08 0.50
N THR A 152 -15.68 -0.11 0.22
CA THR A 152 -16.22 0.41 -1.04
C THR A 152 -16.45 1.90 -0.87
N LEU A 153 -15.85 2.71 -1.72
CA LEU A 153 -16.02 4.15 -1.67
C LEU A 153 -17.46 4.54 -2.02
N THR A 154 -18.01 5.47 -1.25
CA THR A 154 -19.39 5.96 -1.43
C THR A 154 -19.46 7.12 -2.43
N GLY A 155 -18.31 7.76 -2.72
CA GLY A 155 -18.21 9.02 -3.45
C GLY A 155 -18.29 10.25 -2.54
N ASP A 156 -18.74 10.10 -1.29
CA ASP A 156 -18.63 11.12 -0.26
C ASP A 156 -17.26 11.00 0.42
N ARG A 157 -16.36 11.90 0.03
CA ARG A 157 -14.96 11.88 0.48
C ARG A 157 -14.81 12.08 1.98
N ASP A 158 -15.66 12.90 2.58
CA ASP A 158 -15.57 13.20 4.01
C ASP A 158 -16.02 11.98 4.81
N GLN A 159 -17.10 11.31 4.39
CA GLN A 159 -17.58 10.08 4.99
C GLN A 159 -16.56 8.94 4.84
N ASP A 160 -16.03 8.73 3.64
CA ASP A 160 -15.07 7.67 3.37
C ASP A 160 -13.77 7.88 4.16
N MET A 161 -13.28 9.12 4.21
CA MET A 161 -12.08 9.46 4.98
C MET A 161 -12.28 9.33 6.48
N ALA A 162 -13.46 9.60 7.02
CA ALA A 162 -13.76 9.40 8.44
C ALA A 162 -13.66 7.91 8.84
N ILE A 163 -14.09 6.99 7.96
CA ILE A 163 -13.93 5.55 8.15
C ILE A 163 -12.44 5.16 8.15
N ILE A 164 -11.69 5.68 7.19
CA ILE A 164 -10.24 5.43 7.06
C ILE A 164 -9.50 5.97 8.29
N GLU A 165 -9.76 7.21 8.69
CA GLU A 165 -9.16 7.84 9.86
C GLU A 165 -9.45 7.05 11.15
N SER A 166 -10.71 6.64 11.35
CA SER A 166 -11.10 5.81 12.50
C SER A 166 -10.29 4.53 12.59
N PHE A 167 -10.03 3.85 11.47
CA PHE A 167 -9.20 2.63 11.44
C PHE A 167 -7.75 2.91 11.83
N TYR A 168 -7.12 3.95 11.27
CA TYR A 168 -5.71 4.23 11.52
C TYR A 168 -5.45 5.00 12.82
N SER A 169 -6.46 5.52 13.50
CA SER A 169 -6.32 6.35 14.72
C SER A 169 -5.56 5.66 15.86
N SER A 170 -5.62 4.33 15.93
CA SER A 170 -4.94 3.51 16.96
C SER A 170 -3.62 2.89 16.49
N ILE A 171 -3.18 3.16 15.26
CA ILE A 171 -2.01 2.55 14.63
C ILE A 171 -0.83 3.51 14.75
N SER A 172 0.31 3.00 15.23
CA SER A 172 1.52 3.79 15.41
C SER A 172 2.60 3.39 14.42
N GLY A 173 3.13 4.37 13.66
CA GLY A 173 4.26 4.18 12.75
C GLY A 173 5.60 3.96 13.46
N HIS A 174 6.62 3.59 12.70
CA HIS A 174 8.00 3.44 13.21
C HIS A 174 8.52 4.74 13.85
N HIS A 175 8.18 5.87 13.25
CA HIS A 175 8.46 7.22 13.72
C HIS A 175 7.12 7.94 13.94
N ALA A 176 6.56 7.81 15.15
CA ALA A 176 5.26 8.38 15.48
C ALA A 176 5.22 9.91 15.30
N GLU A 177 6.35 10.59 15.54
CA GLU A 177 6.50 12.03 15.35
C GLU A 177 6.39 12.50 13.89
N LYS A 178 6.50 11.57 12.94
CA LYS A 178 6.33 11.86 11.50
C LYS A 178 4.93 11.60 10.98
N MET A 179 4.07 11.03 11.80
CA MET A 179 2.68 10.83 11.43
C MET A 179 1.96 12.18 11.35
N GLY A 180 1.21 12.38 10.29
CA GLY A 180 0.35 13.55 10.09
C GLY A 180 -1.12 13.19 10.16
N PRO A 181 -2.01 14.19 10.04
CA PRO A 181 -3.45 13.95 10.03
C PRO A 181 -3.90 13.16 8.81
N ILE A 182 -4.89 12.31 9.00
CA ILE A 182 -5.46 11.44 7.97
C ILE A 182 -6.61 12.17 7.28
N LYS A 183 -6.26 13.10 6.42
CA LYS A 183 -7.21 13.89 5.63
C LYS A 183 -6.64 14.16 4.24
N LEU A 184 -7.52 14.26 3.24
CA LEU A 184 -7.10 14.56 1.88
C LEU A 184 -6.74 16.05 1.73
N SER A 185 -5.77 16.33 0.85
CA SER A 185 -5.60 17.69 0.32
C SER A 185 -6.86 18.09 -0.45
N ARG A 186 -7.33 19.31 -0.21
CA ARG A 186 -8.44 19.91 -0.97
C ARG A 186 -8.09 20.11 -2.43
#